data_f22bfd6a58cd1744a56198d19e753693
#
_entry.id   f22bfd6a58cd1744a56198d19e753693
#
_cell.length_a   1.000
_cell.length_b   1.000
_cell.length_c   1.000
_cell.angle_alpha   90.00
_cell.angle_beta   90.00
_cell.angle_gamma   90.00
#
_symmetry.space_group_name_H-M   'P 1'
#
loop_
_entity.id
_entity.type
_entity.pdbx_description
1 polymer ?
#
loop_
_entity_poly.entity_id
_entity_poly.type
_entity_poly.pdbx_seq_one_letter_code
_entity_poly.pdbx_strand_id
1 'polypeptide(L)'
;MIVTLTLNPSLDRAVEVERLEPGTVIRATRATLDPGGKGVNVSRALLAASVPSRAVLPVGGPEGDQLVRLLRAEGVDVVAVQIRGGTRSNITLAEPDGTITKINEPGPTLSADELDAITEAVLAATGTADWVAACGSLPPGVTDDYYARLCGRLVSAGIRVAVDTSGPALLAAVSAGPTVVKPNREELAEAVDAPLRSVGEAVEAAQVLRSKGARDVLVSLGSDGALLVSEQGVVSGNAHVAEPRSTVGAGDALLAGYLAAGADGSAALAEGLAWAAAAVALPGSRMPAADQIHRTAVRLHDRTNLSRPLVSSG
;
A
#
# COMPACT_ATOMS: atom_id res chain seq x y z
N MET A 1 6.14 11.27 -13.36
CA MET A 1 4.71 10.96 -13.02
C MET A 1 4.61 9.52 -12.54
N ILE A 2 3.72 9.21 -11.58
CA ILE A 2 3.52 7.85 -11.04
C ILE A 2 2.10 7.40 -11.38
N VAL A 3 1.95 6.21 -11.99
CA VAL A 3 0.64 5.56 -12.18
C VAL A 3 0.45 4.56 -11.05
N THR A 4 -0.71 4.55 -10.41
CA THR A 4 -1.08 3.52 -9.43
C THR A 4 -2.19 2.64 -9.98
N LEU A 5 -2.08 1.33 -9.77
CA LEU A 5 -3.17 0.38 -9.98
C LEU A 5 -3.68 -0.10 -8.63
N THR A 6 -4.99 -0.01 -8.42
CA THR A 6 -5.68 -0.69 -7.32
C THR A 6 -6.67 -1.65 -7.92
N LEU A 7 -6.33 -2.96 -7.97
CA LEU A 7 -7.18 -3.93 -8.65
C LEU A 7 -8.45 -4.29 -7.85
N ASN A 8 -8.42 -4.12 -6.54
CA ASN A 8 -9.54 -4.40 -5.64
C ASN A 8 -9.83 -3.21 -4.71
N PRO A 9 -10.22 -2.04 -5.29
CA PRO A 9 -10.52 -0.84 -4.51
C PRO A 9 -11.76 -1.07 -3.63
N SER A 10 -11.94 -0.22 -2.63
CA SER A 10 -13.08 -0.28 -1.72
C SER A 10 -13.62 1.09 -1.38
N LEU A 11 -14.89 1.11 -0.96
CA LEU A 11 -15.46 2.24 -0.25
C LEU A 11 -15.43 1.89 1.24
N ASP A 12 -14.57 2.56 2.00
CA ASP A 12 -14.33 2.23 3.40
C ASP A 12 -15.28 3.05 4.31
N ARG A 13 -16.08 2.36 5.09
CA ARG A 13 -17.00 2.95 6.05
C ARG A 13 -16.47 2.78 7.48
N ALA A 14 -16.07 3.88 8.12
CA ALA A 14 -15.75 3.87 9.54
C ALA A 14 -16.99 4.28 10.35
N VAL A 15 -17.35 3.46 11.34
CA VAL A 15 -18.53 3.63 12.19
C VAL A 15 -18.06 3.63 13.64
N GLU A 16 -18.29 4.72 14.34
CA GLU A 16 -18.02 4.83 15.77
C GLU A 16 -19.26 4.33 16.54
N VAL A 17 -19.04 3.39 17.45
CA VAL A 17 -20.08 2.81 18.32
C VAL A 17 -19.61 2.87 19.76
N GLU A 18 -20.54 2.90 20.72
CA GLU A 18 -20.20 2.86 22.15
C GLU A 18 -19.63 1.50 22.54
N ARG A 19 -20.25 0.42 22.03
CA ARG A 19 -19.80 -0.96 22.22
C ARG A 19 -20.39 -1.86 21.16
N LEU A 20 -19.59 -2.83 20.68
CA LEU A 20 -20.07 -3.90 19.80
C LEU A 20 -20.67 -5.04 20.65
N GLU A 21 -21.99 -5.17 20.62
CA GLU A 21 -22.71 -6.24 21.29
C GLU A 21 -23.44 -7.11 20.27
N PRO A 22 -22.95 -8.33 19.98
CA PRO A 22 -23.59 -9.23 19.03
C PRO A 22 -25.06 -9.53 19.42
N GLY A 23 -25.96 -9.53 18.44
CA GLY A 23 -27.38 -9.84 18.63
C GLY A 23 -28.24 -8.66 19.10
N THR A 24 -27.67 -7.46 19.22
CA THR A 24 -28.40 -6.23 19.59
C THR A 24 -28.50 -5.23 18.45
N VAL A 25 -29.35 -4.22 18.60
CA VAL A 25 -29.37 -3.05 17.71
C VAL A 25 -28.42 -2.01 18.25
N ILE A 26 -27.29 -1.85 17.56
CA ILE A 26 -26.25 -0.87 17.91
C ILE A 26 -26.51 0.42 17.12
N ARG A 27 -26.46 1.56 17.82
CA ARG A 27 -26.58 2.87 17.18
C ARG A 27 -25.22 3.52 17.04
N ALA A 28 -24.86 3.89 15.80
CA ALA A 28 -23.64 4.62 15.53
C ALA A 28 -23.72 6.04 16.12
N THR A 29 -22.64 6.50 16.72
CA THR A 29 -22.47 7.89 17.16
C THR A 29 -21.96 8.76 16.01
N ARG A 30 -21.16 8.16 15.11
CA ARG A 30 -20.63 8.79 13.92
C ARG A 30 -20.39 7.76 12.81
N ALA A 31 -20.48 8.21 11.55
CA ALA A 31 -20.07 7.40 10.41
C ALA A 31 -19.39 8.28 9.36
N THR A 32 -18.29 7.78 8.78
CA THR A 32 -17.56 8.42 7.66
C THR A 32 -17.40 7.44 6.52
N LEU A 33 -17.21 7.97 5.31
CA LEU A 33 -16.92 7.21 4.10
C LEU A 33 -15.64 7.76 3.50
N ASP A 34 -14.68 6.87 3.27
CA ASP A 34 -13.39 7.21 2.71
C ASP A 34 -13.06 6.31 1.51
N PRO A 35 -12.36 6.84 0.48
CA PRO A 35 -11.80 6.01 -0.59
C PRO A 35 -10.79 5.03 -0.02
N GLY A 36 -10.89 3.74 -0.37
CA GLY A 36 -10.01 2.69 0.11
C GLY A 36 -9.28 1.94 -0.99
N GLY A 37 -8.20 1.28 -0.58
CA GLY A 37 -7.31 0.47 -1.42
C GLY A 37 -5.89 1.00 -1.42
N LYS A 38 -4.89 0.09 -1.41
CA LYS A 38 -3.48 0.46 -1.25
C LYS A 38 -3.02 1.48 -2.31
N GLY A 39 -3.25 1.23 -3.61
CA GLY A 39 -2.86 2.15 -4.67
C GLY A 39 -3.64 3.47 -4.67
N VAL A 40 -4.91 3.45 -4.25
CA VAL A 40 -5.70 4.66 -3.99
C VAL A 40 -5.01 5.50 -2.91
N ASN A 41 -4.61 4.89 -1.81
CA ASN A 41 -3.90 5.57 -0.71
C ASN A 41 -2.56 6.13 -1.17
N VAL A 42 -1.79 5.39 -1.99
CA VAL A 42 -0.55 5.88 -2.61
C VAL A 42 -0.82 7.13 -3.44
N SER A 43 -1.84 7.13 -4.32
CA SER A 43 -2.20 8.32 -5.11
C SER A 43 -2.64 9.49 -4.25
N ARG A 44 -3.42 9.26 -3.19
CA ARG A 44 -3.84 10.32 -2.24
C ARG A 44 -2.64 10.93 -1.51
N ALA A 45 -1.67 10.09 -1.08
CA ALA A 45 -0.44 10.57 -0.46
C ALA A 45 0.41 11.41 -1.43
N LEU A 46 0.58 10.95 -2.67
CA LEU A 46 1.30 11.69 -3.71
C LEU A 46 0.63 13.04 -4.00
N LEU A 47 -0.71 13.06 -4.13
CA LEU A 47 -1.46 14.30 -4.34
C LEU A 47 -1.27 15.28 -3.18
N ALA A 48 -1.40 14.82 -1.93
CA ALA A 48 -1.25 15.65 -0.74
C ALA A 48 0.14 16.31 -0.65
N ALA A 49 1.16 15.66 -1.20
CA ALA A 49 2.53 16.18 -1.34
C ALA A 49 2.78 16.89 -2.69
N SER A 50 1.75 17.14 -3.49
CA SER A 50 1.84 17.80 -4.81
C SER A 50 2.72 17.04 -5.82
N VAL A 51 2.81 15.72 -5.71
CA VAL A 51 3.50 14.85 -6.67
C VAL A 51 2.50 14.35 -7.72
N PRO A 52 2.72 14.60 -9.01
CA PRO A 52 1.79 14.16 -10.07
C PRO A 52 1.63 12.64 -10.11
N SER A 53 0.38 12.17 -9.99
CA SER A 53 0.02 10.76 -10.10
C SER A 53 -1.32 10.56 -10.79
N ARG A 54 -1.56 9.34 -11.27
CA ARG A 54 -2.80 8.89 -11.88
C ARG A 54 -3.23 7.56 -11.30
N ALA A 55 -4.44 7.48 -10.77
CA ALA A 55 -5.00 6.27 -10.19
C ALA A 55 -5.85 5.51 -11.21
N VAL A 56 -5.45 4.29 -11.57
CA VAL A 56 -6.23 3.36 -12.39
C VAL A 56 -6.93 2.37 -11.47
N LEU A 57 -8.25 2.25 -11.58
CA LEU A 57 -9.03 1.34 -10.74
C LEU A 57 -10.29 0.84 -11.45
N PRO A 58 -10.65 -0.46 -11.28
CA PRO A 58 -11.97 -0.97 -11.67
C PRO A 58 -13.03 -0.42 -10.73
N VAL A 59 -14.15 -0.02 -11.28
CA VAL A 59 -15.30 0.50 -10.51
C VAL A 59 -16.61 0.00 -11.06
N GLY A 60 -17.55 -0.32 -10.19
CA GLY A 60 -18.88 -0.75 -10.58
C GLY A 60 -19.90 -0.52 -9.47
N GLY A 61 -21.15 -0.35 -9.86
CA GLY A 61 -22.27 -0.09 -8.95
C GLY A 61 -22.21 1.27 -8.26
N PRO A 62 -23.18 1.55 -7.37
CA PRO A 62 -23.28 2.83 -6.65
C PRO A 62 -22.05 3.13 -5.78
N GLU A 63 -21.42 2.11 -5.18
CA GLU A 63 -20.21 2.23 -4.38
C GLU A 63 -19.01 2.68 -5.22
N GLY A 64 -18.88 2.14 -6.45
CA GLY A 64 -17.84 2.56 -7.40
C GLY A 64 -18.03 4.01 -7.85
N ASP A 65 -19.25 4.41 -8.13
CA ASP A 65 -19.57 5.81 -8.47
C ASP A 65 -19.26 6.74 -7.29
N GLN A 66 -19.58 6.32 -6.07
CA GLN A 66 -19.29 7.09 -4.87
C GLN A 66 -17.78 7.21 -4.64
N LEU A 67 -17.03 6.11 -4.81
CA LEU A 67 -15.57 6.09 -4.71
C LEU A 67 -14.92 7.10 -5.68
N VAL A 68 -15.32 7.07 -6.95
CA VAL A 68 -14.82 8.01 -7.97
C VAL A 68 -15.17 9.46 -7.64
N ARG A 69 -16.41 9.72 -7.16
CA ARG A 69 -16.79 11.08 -6.74
C ARG A 69 -15.91 11.61 -5.61
N LEU A 70 -15.65 10.78 -4.59
CA LEU A 70 -14.80 11.16 -3.45
C LEU A 70 -13.37 11.45 -3.90
N LEU A 71 -12.76 10.56 -4.70
CA LEU A 71 -11.40 10.75 -5.21
C LEU A 71 -11.26 12.01 -6.06
N ARG A 72 -12.22 12.26 -6.96
CA ARG A 72 -12.22 13.48 -7.79
C ARG A 72 -12.45 14.75 -6.96
N ALA A 73 -13.28 14.67 -5.92
CA ALA A 73 -13.48 15.79 -5.00
C ALA A 73 -12.20 16.13 -4.19
N GLU A 74 -11.35 15.14 -3.90
CA GLU A 74 -10.01 15.35 -3.34
C GLU A 74 -9.01 15.88 -4.39
N GLY A 75 -9.29 15.78 -5.68
CA GLY A 75 -8.40 16.21 -6.77
C GLY A 75 -7.53 15.10 -7.36
N VAL A 76 -7.80 13.84 -7.05
CA VAL A 76 -7.06 12.69 -7.62
C VAL A 76 -7.41 12.54 -9.10
N ASP A 77 -6.39 12.42 -9.96
CA ASP A 77 -6.56 12.08 -11.39
C ASP A 77 -6.93 10.58 -11.50
N VAL A 78 -8.18 10.29 -11.81
CA VAL A 78 -8.77 8.94 -11.80
C VAL A 78 -9.08 8.45 -13.19
N VAL A 79 -8.51 7.31 -13.57
CA VAL A 79 -8.92 6.47 -14.70
C VAL A 79 -9.77 5.34 -14.17
N ALA A 80 -11.08 5.52 -14.25
CA ALA A 80 -12.09 4.54 -13.83
C ALA A 80 -12.39 3.56 -14.96
N VAL A 81 -12.10 2.28 -14.76
CA VAL A 81 -12.47 1.20 -15.69
C VAL A 81 -13.78 0.58 -15.22
N GLN A 82 -14.82 0.69 -16.02
CA GLN A 82 -16.15 0.16 -15.64
C GLN A 82 -16.14 -1.37 -15.64
N ILE A 83 -16.66 -1.96 -14.56
CA ILE A 83 -16.85 -3.41 -14.39
C ILE A 83 -18.31 -3.73 -14.09
N ARG A 84 -18.73 -4.98 -14.33
CA ARG A 84 -20.10 -5.44 -14.08
C ARG A 84 -20.40 -5.63 -12.60
N GLY A 85 -19.43 -6.12 -11.83
CA GLY A 85 -19.57 -6.33 -10.40
C GLY A 85 -19.53 -5.00 -9.62
N GLY A 86 -20.18 -4.96 -8.44
CA GLY A 86 -20.13 -3.78 -7.55
C GLY A 86 -18.76 -3.64 -6.88
N THR A 87 -18.26 -2.42 -6.76
CA THR A 87 -17.12 -2.11 -5.91
C THR A 87 -17.44 -2.50 -4.46
N ARG A 88 -16.51 -3.16 -3.79
CA ARG A 88 -16.69 -3.65 -2.40
C ARG A 88 -16.73 -2.50 -1.40
N SER A 89 -17.40 -2.76 -0.26
CA SER A 89 -17.36 -1.92 0.92
C SER A 89 -16.64 -2.63 2.06
N ASN A 90 -15.77 -1.92 2.77
CA ASN A 90 -15.22 -2.40 4.03
C ASN A 90 -15.87 -1.61 5.17
N ILE A 91 -16.11 -2.28 6.30
CA ILE A 91 -16.67 -1.65 7.50
C ILE A 91 -15.65 -1.75 8.62
N THR A 92 -15.35 -0.62 9.23
CA THR A 92 -14.55 -0.54 10.45
C THR A 92 -15.43 -0.04 11.57
N LEU A 93 -15.60 -0.86 12.63
CA LEU A 93 -16.25 -0.46 13.86
C LEU A 93 -15.18 -0.03 14.85
N ALA A 94 -15.29 1.17 15.40
CA ALA A 94 -14.37 1.72 16.39
C ALA A 94 -15.09 1.99 17.71
N GLU A 95 -14.55 1.46 18.80
CA GLU A 95 -15.04 1.65 20.17
C GLU A 95 -14.16 2.67 20.92
N PRO A 96 -14.69 3.37 21.94
CA PRO A 96 -13.95 4.42 22.66
C PRO A 96 -12.71 3.94 23.40
N ASP A 97 -12.65 2.64 23.74
CA ASP A 97 -11.50 1.99 24.40
C ASP A 97 -10.34 1.68 23.43
N GLY A 98 -10.51 1.99 22.13
CA GLY A 98 -9.54 1.74 21.09
C GLY A 98 -9.72 0.38 20.38
N THR A 99 -10.73 -0.41 20.77
CA THR A 99 -11.05 -1.67 20.08
C THR A 99 -11.54 -1.38 18.66
N ILE A 100 -10.94 -2.07 17.67
CA ILE A 100 -11.29 -1.93 16.25
C ILE A 100 -11.68 -3.29 15.68
N THR A 101 -12.91 -3.38 15.18
CA THR A 101 -13.40 -4.55 14.44
C THR A 101 -13.55 -4.23 12.97
N LYS A 102 -12.95 -5.04 12.09
CA LYS A 102 -13.02 -4.85 10.64
C LYS A 102 -13.80 -5.97 9.96
N ILE A 103 -14.66 -5.59 9.04
CA ILE A 103 -15.40 -6.50 8.16
C ILE A 103 -15.04 -6.11 6.73
N ASN A 104 -14.24 -6.94 6.07
CA ASN A 104 -13.78 -6.69 4.71
C ASN A 104 -14.51 -7.59 3.72
N GLU A 105 -15.12 -6.99 2.71
CA GLU A 105 -15.73 -7.73 1.61
C GLU A 105 -14.63 -8.24 0.65
N PRO A 106 -14.84 -9.40 0.00
CA PRO A 106 -13.86 -9.98 -0.91
C PRO A 106 -13.64 -9.14 -2.18
N GLY A 107 -14.66 -8.40 -2.60
CA GLY A 107 -14.69 -7.69 -3.87
C GLY A 107 -15.36 -8.48 -4.99
N PRO A 108 -15.57 -7.86 -6.17
CA PRO A 108 -16.24 -8.48 -7.30
C PRO A 108 -15.32 -9.46 -8.03
N THR A 109 -15.92 -10.49 -8.63
CA THR A 109 -15.22 -11.33 -9.61
C THR A 109 -15.06 -10.54 -10.90
N LEU A 110 -13.84 -10.50 -11.45
CA LEU A 110 -13.52 -9.86 -12.72
C LEU A 110 -13.47 -10.89 -13.86
N SER A 111 -14.07 -10.56 -15.00
CA SER A 111 -13.92 -11.36 -16.22
C SER A 111 -12.58 -11.11 -16.91
N ALA A 112 -12.19 -11.99 -17.83
CA ALA A 112 -10.99 -11.82 -18.63
C ALA A 112 -11.00 -10.49 -19.40
N ASP A 113 -12.12 -10.13 -20.04
CA ASP A 113 -12.26 -8.88 -20.78
C ASP A 113 -12.10 -7.65 -19.89
N GLU A 114 -12.60 -7.71 -18.65
CA GLU A 114 -12.42 -6.63 -17.67
C GLU A 114 -10.96 -6.51 -17.21
N LEU A 115 -10.28 -7.64 -17.00
CA LEU A 115 -8.86 -7.66 -16.67
C LEU A 115 -7.99 -7.11 -17.82
N ASP A 116 -8.33 -7.45 -19.06
CA ASP A 116 -7.67 -6.93 -20.24
C ASP A 116 -7.89 -5.41 -20.36
N ALA A 117 -9.12 -4.94 -20.17
CA ALA A 117 -9.43 -3.51 -20.19
C ALA A 117 -8.68 -2.73 -19.11
N ILE A 118 -8.57 -3.28 -17.89
CA ILE A 118 -7.78 -2.68 -16.80
C ILE A 118 -6.31 -2.63 -17.18
N THR A 119 -5.76 -3.73 -17.71
CA THR A 119 -4.37 -3.81 -18.12
C THR A 119 -4.05 -2.78 -19.21
N GLU A 120 -4.90 -2.67 -20.24
CA GLU A 120 -4.73 -1.66 -21.30
C GLU A 120 -4.88 -0.23 -20.77
N ALA A 121 -5.77 0.02 -19.81
CA ALA A 121 -5.89 1.32 -19.16
C ALA A 121 -4.62 1.71 -18.38
N VAL A 122 -3.98 0.75 -17.68
CA VAL A 122 -2.69 0.97 -17.04
C VAL A 122 -1.62 1.32 -18.07
N LEU A 123 -1.49 0.53 -19.14
CA LEU A 123 -0.51 0.76 -20.19
C LEU A 123 -0.72 2.10 -20.90
N ALA A 124 -1.97 2.45 -21.21
CA ALA A 124 -2.30 3.76 -21.78
C ALA A 124 -1.94 4.93 -20.84
N ALA A 125 -2.10 4.72 -19.53
CA ALA A 125 -1.77 5.74 -18.53
C ALA A 125 -0.25 5.96 -18.35
N THR A 126 0.60 5.02 -18.79
CA THR A 126 2.07 5.11 -18.62
C THR A 126 2.73 6.15 -19.49
N GLY A 127 2.17 6.61 -20.61
CA GLY A 127 2.70 7.57 -21.59
C GLY A 127 3.98 8.35 -21.20
N THR A 128 3.90 9.17 -20.14
CA THR A 128 5.03 9.93 -19.57
C THR A 128 5.38 9.50 -18.14
N ALA A 129 4.92 8.33 -17.70
CA ALA A 129 5.15 7.86 -16.34
C ALA A 129 6.54 7.23 -16.20
N ASP A 130 7.17 7.51 -15.06
CA ASP A 130 8.43 6.86 -14.67
C ASP A 130 8.18 5.56 -13.90
N TRP A 131 6.99 5.45 -13.28
CA TRP A 131 6.64 4.37 -12.38
C TRP A 131 5.21 3.90 -12.55
N VAL A 132 5.03 2.59 -12.39
CA VAL A 132 3.72 1.98 -12.10
C VAL A 132 3.80 1.30 -10.74
N ALA A 133 2.90 1.66 -9.82
CA ALA A 133 2.72 1.01 -8.53
C ALA A 133 1.47 0.13 -8.59
N ALA A 134 1.67 -1.19 -8.69
CA ALA A 134 0.60 -2.19 -8.66
C ALA A 134 0.35 -2.63 -7.22
N CYS A 135 -0.81 -2.25 -6.66
CA CYS A 135 -1.04 -2.33 -5.23
C CYS A 135 -2.35 -3.02 -4.85
N GLY A 136 -2.31 -3.70 -3.72
CA GLY A 136 -3.46 -4.30 -3.06
C GLY A 136 -3.68 -5.77 -3.40
N SER A 137 -4.70 -6.36 -2.77
CA SER A 137 -5.10 -7.74 -2.99
C SER A 137 -5.72 -7.93 -4.36
N LEU A 138 -5.64 -9.14 -4.87
CA LEU A 138 -6.39 -9.57 -6.04
C LEU A 138 -7.85 -9.86 -5.64
N PRO A 139 -8.84 -9.43 -6.44
CA PRO A 139 -10.23 -9.80 -6.20
C PRO A 139 -10.48 -11.27 -6.58
N PRO A 140 -11.60 -11.87 -6.15
CA PRO A 140 -11.95 -13.25 -6.46
C PRO A 140 -11.91 -13.55 -7.96
N GLY A 141 -11.38 -14.73 -8.32
CA GLY A 141 -11.29 -15.19 -9.71
C GLY A 141 -10.09 -14.66 -10.50
N VAL A 142 -9.33 -13.73 -9.95
CA VAL A 142 -8.06 -13.28 -10.54
C VAL A 142 -6.95 -14.23 -10.09
N THR A 143 -6.20 -14.74 -11.05
CA THR A 143 -5.08 -15.66 -10.79
C THR A 143 -3.89 -14.94 -10.17
N ASP A 144 -3.14 -15.62 -9.31
CA ASP A 144 -2.02 -15.05 -8.55
C ASP A 144 -0.92 -14.44 -9.44
N ASP A 145 -0.83 -14.88 -10.70
CA ASP A 145 0.14 -14.39 -11.67
C ASP A 145 -0.25 -13.08 -12.39
N TYR A 146 -1.41 -12.49 -12.07
CA TYR A 146 -1.85 -11.25 -12.74
C TYR A 146 -0.82 -10.12 -12.62
N TYR A 147 -0.34 -9.86 -11.40
CA TYR A 147 0.69 -8.82 -11.21
C TYR A 147 2.02 -9.19 -11.87
N ALA A 148 2.36 -10.46 -11.95
CA ALA A 148 3.55 -10.92 -12.67
C ALA A 148 3.46 -10.64 -14.18
N ARG A 149 2.31 -10.97 -14.79
CA ARG A 149 2.07 -10.68 -16.22
C ARG A 149 2.10 -9.18 -16.52
N LEU A 150 1.43 -8.38 -15.69
CA LEU A 150 1.45 -6.91 -15.82
C LEU A 150 2.88 -6.36 -15.67
N CYS A 151 3.61 -6.79 -14.63
CA CYS A 151 4.99 -6.40 -14.39
C CYS A 151 5.88 -6.73 -15.58
N GLY A 152 5.80 -7.95 -16.13
CA GLY A 152 6.57 -8.36 -17.30
C GLY A 152 6.33 -7.47 -18.52
N ARG A 153 5.09 -7.08 -18.79
CA ARG A 153 4.74 -6.15 -19.89
C ARG A 153 5.35 -4.76 -19.65
N LEU A 154 5.24 -4.24 -18.44
CA LEU A 154 5.75 -2.91 -18.07
C LEU A 154 7.28 -2.86 -18.08
N VAL A 155 7.95 -3.84 -17.50
CA VAL A 155 9.43 -3.95 -17.49
C VAL A 155 9.96 -4.07 -18.91
N SER A 156 9.32 -4.87 -19.77
CA SER A 156 9.69 -4.98 -21.19
C SER A 156 9.52 -3.66 -21.95
N ALA A 157 8.62 -2.79 -21.49
CA ALA A 157 8.43 -1.43 -22.03
C ALA A 157 9.38 -0.38 -21.39
N GLY A 158 10.29 -0.79 -20.51
CA GLY A 158 11.24 0.11 -19.83
C GLY A 158 10.65 0.89 -18.66
N ILE A 159 9.46 0.54 -18.19
CA ILE A 159 8.78 1.20 -17.07
C ILE A 159 9.23 0.55 -15.75
N ARG A 160 9.59 1.37 -14.76
CA ARG A 160 9.88 0.90 -13.40
C ARG A 160 8.59 0.49 -12.70
N VAL A 161 8.62 -0.68 -12.02
CA VAL A 161 7.43 -1.25 -11.36
C VAL A 161 7.67 -1.41 -9.87
N ALA A 162 6.74 -0.87 -9.08
CA ALA A 162 6.61 -1.15 -7.66
C ALA A 162 5.41 -2.09 -7.44
N VAL A 163 5.57 -3.12 -6.61
CA VAL A 163 4.49 -4.05 -6.26
C VAL A 163 4.29 -4.06 -4.76
N ASP A 164 3.04 -3.82 -4.33
CA ASP A 164 2.63 -3.89 -2.93
C ASP A 164 1.40 -4.81 -2.80
N THR A 165 1.64 -6.09 -2.70
CA THR A 165 0.65 -7.16 -2.53
C THR A 165 1.17 -8.22 -1.56
N SER A 166 0.39 -9.24 -1.28
CA SER A 166 0.71 -10.29 -0.30
C SER A 166 0.50 -11.69 -0.86
N GLY A 167 0.93 -12.69 -0.11
CA GLY A 167 0.70 -14.10 -0.38
C GLY A 167 1.25 -14.59 -1.71
N PRO A 168 0.56 -15.54 -2.37
CA PRO A 168 1.00 -16.12 -3.65
C PRO A 168 1.20 -15.08 -4.75
N ALA A 169 0.39 -14.01 -4.77
CA ALA A 169 0.51 -12.94 -5.76
C ALA A 169 1.83 -12.15 -5.63
N LEU A 170 2.34 -11.94 -4.41
CA LEU A 170 3.65 -11.34 -4.19
C LEU A 170 4.76 -12.24 -4.75
N LEU A 171 4.73 -13.54 -4.44
CA LEU A 171 5.74 -14.49 -4.91
C LEU A 171 5.75 -14.61 -6.44
N ALA A 172 4.58 -14.62 -7.06
CA ALA A 172 4.48 -14.61 -8.52
C ALA A 172 5.05 -13.31 -9.11
N ALA A 173 4.69 -12.14 -8.54
CA ALA A 173 5.15 -10.85 -9.03
C ALA A 173 6.68 -10.68 -8.93
N VAL A 174 7.29 -11.18 -7.84
CA VAL A 174 8.75 -11.14 -7.65
C VAL A 174 9.49 -11.77 -8.83
N SER A 175 9.00 -12.89 -9.36
CA SER A 175 9.65 -13.61 -10.48
C SER A 175 9.66 -12.83 -11.79
N ALA A 176 8.82 -11.81 -11.92
CA ALA A 176 8.75 -10.94 -13.11
C ALA A 176 9.75 -9.76 -13.08
N GLY A 177 10.60 -9.68 -12.07
CA GLY A 177 11.65 -8.67 -11.98
C GLY A 177 11.18 -7.24 -11.67
N PRO A 178 10.26 -7.02 -10.70
CA PRO A 178 9.87 -5.67 -10.33
C PRO A 178 11.05 -4.88 -9.78
N THR A 179 11.03 -3.56 -10.01
CA THR A 179 12.08 -2.66 -9.50
C THR A 179 12.07 -2.63 -7.97
N VAL A 180 10.88 -2.62 -7.36
CA VAL A 180 10.74 -2.71 -5.91
C VAL A 180 9.48 -3.50 -5.53
N VAL A 181 9.60 -4.32 -4.48
CA VAL A 181 8.46 -4.89 -3.78
C VAL A 181 8.42 -4.35 -2.36
N LYS A 182 7.19 -4.12 -1.83
CA LYS A 182 7.04 -3.58 -0.48
C LYS A 182 6.19 -4.49 0.43
N PRO A 183 6.71 -5.59 0.93
CA PRO A 183 6.03 -6.35 1.97
C PRO A 183 6.10 -5.63 3.33
N ASN A 184 5.11 -5.86 4.19
CA ASN A 184 5.26 -5.66 5.61
C ASN A 184 5.94 -6.89 6.25
N ARG A 185 6.17 -6.86 7.58
CA ARG A 185 6.82 -7.95 8.31
C ARG A 185 6.07 -9.27 8.16
N GLU A 186 4.75 -9.24 8.29
CA GLU A 186 3.88 -10.43 8.23
C GLU A 186 3.84 -10.99 6.79
N GLU A 187 3.66 -10.14 5.79
CA GLU A 187 3.68 -10.50 4.37
C GLU A 187 5.05 -11.08 3.96
N LEU A 188 6.14 -10.55 4.52
CA LEU A 188 7.48 -11.06 4.27
C LEU A 188 7.70 -12.42 4.95
N ALA A 189 7.23 -12.59 6.19
CA ALA A 189 7.28 -13.85 6.92
C ALA A 189 6.51 -14.96 6.19
N GLU A 190 5.30 -14.65 5.70
CA GLU A 190 4.50 -15.55 4.87
C GLU A 190 5.24 -15.92 3.58
N ALA A 191 5.85 -14.96 2.90
CA ALA A 191 6.56 -15.18 1.63
C ALA A 191 7.77 -16.13 1.74
N VAL A 192 8.36 -16.26 2.93
CA VAL A 192 9.50 -17.17 3.20
C VAL A 192 9.11 -18.37 4.09
N ASP A 193 7.83 -18.47 4.48
CA ASP A 193 7.29 -19.51 5.38
C ASP A 193 8.10 -19.61 6.69
N ALA A 194 8.48 -18.48 7.27
CA ALA A 194 9.26 -18.42 8.51
C ALA A 194 8.96 -17.18 9.33
N PRO A 195 8.86 -17.29 10.68
CA PRO A 195 8.65 -16.14 11.53
C PRO A 195 9.89 -15.22 11.54
N LEU A 196 9.68 -13.90 11.52
CA LEU A 196 10.74 -12.90 11.58
C LEU A 196 10.76 -12.26 12.98
N ARG A 197 11.78 -12.58 13.78
CA ARG A 197 11.93 -12.15 15.17
C ARG A 197 12.99 -11.07 15.35
N SER A 198 13.88 -10.94 14.36
CA SER A 198 14.98 -9.97 14.38
C SER A 198 15.09 -9.22 13.05
N VAL A 199 15.79 -8.11 13.09
CA VAL A 199 16.13 -7.35 11.88
C VAL A 199 16.96 -8.21 10.92
N GLY A 200 17.84 -9.07 11.43
CA GLY A 200 18.66 -9.96 10.60
C GLY A 200 17.79 -10.95 9.82
N GLU A 201 16.82 -11.61 10.48
CA GLU A 201 15.88 -12.52 9.81
C GLU A 201 15.05 -11.79 8.74
N ALA A 202 14.64 -10.53 8.99
CA ALA A 202 13.93 -9.73 7.98
C ALA A 202 14.84 -9.38 6.79
N VAL A 203 16.12 -9.10 7.02
CA VAL A 203 17.09 -8.86 5.95
C VAL A 203 17.32 -10.14 5.12
N GLU A 204 17.51 -11.28 5.77
CA GLU A 204 17.68 -12.57 5.08
C GLU A 204 16.45 -12.92 4.24
N ALA A 205 15.24 -12.73 4.78
CA ALA A 205 13.99 -12.94 4.05
C ALA A 205 13.86 -12.00 2.83
N ALA A 206 14.23 -10.73 2.98
CA ALA A 206 14.23 -9.77 1.87
C ALA A 206 15.27 -10.16 0.79
N GLN A 207 16.43 -10.70 1.18
CA GLN A 207 17.42 -11.23 0.24
C GLN A 207 16.90 -12.44 -0.53
N VAL A 208 16.07 -13.29 0.09
CA VAL A 208 15.39 -14.40 -0.61
C VAL A 208 14.48 -13.84 -1.71
N LEU A 209 13.67 -12.80 -1.45
CA LEU A 209 12.85 -12.18 -2.48
C LEU A 209 13.71 -11.55 -3.60
N ARG A 210 14.84 -10.94 -3.27
CA ARG A 210 15.77 -10.42 -4.27
C ARG A 210 16.34 -11.54 -5.15
N SER A 211 16.77 -12.64 -4.54
CA SER A 211 17.30 -13.80 -5.29
C SER A 211 16.28 -14.44 -6.23
N LYS A 212 14.98 -14.25 -5.95
CA LYS A 212 13.87 -14.73 -6.79
C LYS A 212 13.49 -13.76 -7.91
N GLY A 213 14.04 -12.52 -7.92
CA GLY A 213 13.83 -11.58 -9.04
C GLY A 213 13.59 -10.13 -8.68
N ALA A 214 13.11 -9.80 -7.47
CA ALA A 214 12.93 -8.40 -7.08
C ALA A 214 14.30 -7.67 -7.05
N ARG A 215 14.39 -6.50 -7.67
CA ARG A 215 15.62 -5.72 -7.62
C ARG A 215 15.86 -5.17 -6.21
N ASP A 216 14.85 -4.51 -5.65
CA ASP A 216 14.88 -3.91 -4.32
C ASP A 216 13.70 -4.42 -3.48
N VAL A 217 13.91 -4.55 -2.17
CA VAL A 217 12.86 -4.92 -1.21
C VAL A 217 12.77 -3.85 -0.12
N LEU A 218 11.66 -3.14 -0.08
CA LEU A 218 11.33 -2.13 0.93
C LEU A 218 10.43 -2.79 1.98
N VAL A 219 10.96 -3.10 3.16
CA VAL A 219 10.20 -3.79 4.21
C VAL A 219 9.70 -2.80 5.24
N SER A 220 8.39 -2.74 5.47
CA SER A 220 7.83 -1.99 6.60
C SER A 220 7.77 -2.88 7.85
N LEU A 221 8.25 -2.36 8.98
CA LEU A 221 8.39 -3.07 10.26
C LEU A 221 7.54 -2.44 11.38
N GLY A 222 6.46 -1.72 11.02
CA GLY A 222 5.61 -1.03 11.98
C GLY A 222 6.39 0.00 12.80
N SER A 223 6.30 -0.08 14.14
CA SER A 223 7.02 0.82 15.05
C SER A 223 8.54 0.66 14.99
N ASP A 224 9.04 -0.45 14.48
CA ASP A 224 10.47 -0.71 14.27
C ASP A 224 11.06 0.04 13.07
N GLY A 225 10.24 0.72 12.27
CA GLY A 225 10.66 1.51 11.12
C GLY A 225 10.58 0.76 9.80
N ALA A 226 11.62 0.87 8.97
CA ALA A 226 11.69 0.18 7.68
C ALA A 226 13.11 -0.21 7.30
N LEU A 227 13.21 -1.17 6.37
CA LEU A 227 14.44 -1.65 5.75
C LEU A 227 14.35 -1.46 4.24
N LEU A 228 15.45 -1.09 3.62
CA LEU A 228 15.66 -1.21 2.18
C LEU A 228 16.80 -2.19 1.95
N VAL A 229 16.53 -3.28 1.24
CA VAL A 229 17.52 -4.28 0.83
C VAL A 229 17.67 -4.21 -0.69
N SER A 230 18.83 -3.79 -1.16
CA SER A 230 19.13 -3.57 -2.57
C SER A 230 20.47 -4.20 -2.96
N GLU A 231 20.90 -4.04 -4.20
CA GLU A 231 22.25 -4.41 -4.65
C GLU A 231 23.35 -3.62 -3.91
N GLN A 232 23.03 -2.38 -3.51
CA GLN A 232 23.95 -1.49 -2.78
C GLN A 232 24.13 -1.90 -1.31
N GLY A 233 23.32 -2.84 -0.82
CA GLY A 233 23.36 -3.30 0.56
C GLY A 233 22.06 -3.08 1.32
N VAL A 234 22.16 -2.95 2.64
CA VAL A 234 21.02 -2.81 3.55
C VAL A 234 21.06 -1.43 4.19
N VAL A 235 19.96 -0.71 4.06
CA VAL A 235 19.72 0.55 4.78
C VAL A 235 18.52 0.35 5.70
N SER A 236 18.62 0.84 6.93
CA SER A 236 17.52 0.81 7.89
C SER A 236 17.31 2.18 8.52
N GLY A 237 16.09 2.44 8.94
CA GLY A 237 15.77 3.66 9.65
C GLY A 237 14.43 3.57 10.34
N ASN A 238 14.16 4.53 11.21
CA ASN A 238 12.88 4.71 11.86
C ASN A 238 12.52 6.20 11.94
N ALA A 239 11.25 6.48 12.26
CA ALA A 239 10.81 7.83 12.55
C ALA A 239 10.00 7.80 13.84
N HIS A 240 10.25 8.77 14.72
CA HIS A 240 9.50 8.88 15.97
C HIS A 240 8.15 9.57 15.73
N VAL A 241 7.09 8.96 16.25
CA VAL A 241 5.73 9.53 16.26
C VAL A 241 5.31 9.69 17.71
N ALA A 242 5.17 10.92 18.18
CA ALA A 242 4.85 11.21 19.56
C ALA A 242 3.44 10.75 19.96
N GLU A 243 2.48 10.97 19.06
CA GLU A 243 1.07 10.62 19.28
C GLU A 243 0.53 9.82 18.09
N PRO A 244 0.74 8.50 18.06
CA PRO A 244 0.19 7.67 16.98
C PRO A 244 -1.35 7.61 17.07
N ARG A 245 -2.04 7.87 15.96
CA ARG A 245 -3.49 7.85 15.87
C ARG A 245 -4.04 6.70 15.04
N SER A 246 -3.36 6.36 13.96
CA SER A 246 -3.78 5.27 13.07
C SER A 246 -2.57 4.70 12.33
N THR A 247 -2.51 3.39 12.18
CA THR A 247 -1.51 2.73 11.33
C THR A 247 -2.03 2.47 9.91
N VAL A 248 -3.31 2.78 9.64
CA VAL A 248 -3.94 2.55 8.34
C VAL A 248 -3.32 3.50 7.30
N GLY A 249 -2.86 2.95 6.19
CA GLY A 249 -2.24 3.74 5.11
C GLY A 249 -0.78 4.14 5.35
N ALA A 250 -0.19 3.85 6.52
CA ALA A 250 1.21 4.17 6.78
C ALA A 250 2.18 3.46 5.81
N GLY A 251 1.92 2.19 5.49
CA GLY A 251 2.68 1.44 4.49
C GLY A 251 2.52 2.00 3.07
N ASP A 252 1.33 2.52 2.75
CA ASP A 252 1.05 3.16 1.45
C ASP A 252 1.76 4.51 1.36
N ALA A 253 1.77 5.29 2.46
CA ALA A 253 2.53 6.54 2.56
C ALA A 253 4.05 6.30 2.50
N LEU A 254 4.56 5.22 3.11
CA LEU A 254 5.97 4.80 2.97
C LEU A 254 6.33 4.59 1.50
N LEU A 255 5.51 3.82 0.77
CA LEU A 255 5.73 3.57 -0.65
C LEU A 255 5.66 4.86 -1.46
N ALA A 256 4.64 5.69 -1.22
CA ALA A 256 4.45 6.95 -1.92
C ALA A 256 5.66 7.88 -1.77
N GLY A 257 6.14 8.09 -0.54
CA GLY A 257 7.31 8.92 -0.26
C GLY A 257 8.60 8.34 -0.86
N TYR A 258 8.78 7.02 -0.79
CA TYR A 258 9.91 6.33 -1.41
C TYR A 258 9.93 6.53 -2.94
N LEU A 259 8.80 6.38 -3.62
CA LEU A 259 8.67 6.60 -5.05
C LEU A 259 8.83 8.08 -5.42
N ALA A 260 8.26 8.99 -4.64
CA ALA A 260 8.38 10.43 -4.86
C ALA A 260 9.82 10.94 -4.81
N ALA A 261 10.66 10.32 -3.97
CA ALA A 261 12.10 10.60 -3.88
C ALA A 261 12.96 9.87 -4.91
N GLY A 262 12.35 9.24 -5.93
CA GLY A 262 13.06 8.56 -7.02
C GLY A 262 13.34 7.09 -6.75
N ALA A 263 12.99 6.56 -5.58
CA ALA A 263 13.11 5.16 -5.17
C ALA A 263 14.56 4.64 -5.26
N ASP A 264 15.51 5.42 -4.79
CA ASP A 264 16.92 5.05 -4.78
C ASP A 264 17.58 5.37 -3.43
N GLY A 265 18.17 4.35 -2.84
CA GLY A 265 19.06 4.44 -1.69
C GLY A 265 18.44 4.99 -0.40
N SER A 266 19.31 5.49 0.45
CA SER A 266 18.96 5.94 1.80
C SER A 266 18.08 7.19 1.84
N ALA A 267 18.25 8.10 0.86
CA ALA A 267 17.44 9.32 0.79
C ALA A 267 15.97 9.01 0.51
N ALA A 268 15.68 8.06 -0.39
CA ALA A 268 14.33 7.63 -0.69
C ALA A 268 13.69 6.88 0.51
N LEU A 269 14.46 6.04 1.21
CA LEU A 269 13.98 5.41 2.44
C LEU A 269 13.63 6.46 3.52
N ALA A 270 14.46 7.48 3.69
CA ALA A 270 14.20 8.55 4.66
C ALA A 270 12.92 9.33 4.33
N GLU A 271 12.69 9.65 3.05
CA GLU A 271 11.47 10.32 2.62
C GLU A 271 10.24 9.44 2.86
N GLY A 272 10.30 8.16 2.50
CA GLY A 272 9.23 7.21 2.79
C GLY A 272 8.90 7.11 4.29
N LEU A 273 9.92 7.03 5.15
CA LEU A 273 9.74 7.00 6.61
C LEU A 273 9.10 8.29 7.14
N ALA A 274 9.48 9.46 6.59
CA ALA A 274 8.89 10.73 6.99
C ALA A 274 7.39 10.79 6.65
N TRP A 275 7.00 10.31 5.47
CA TRP A 275 5.59 10.26 5.06
C TRP A 275 4.80 9.24 5.88
N ALA A 276 5.36 8.07 6.13
CA ALA A 276 4.73 7.06 6.97
C ALA A 276 4.48 7.57 8.40
N ALA A 277 5.47 8.22 9.00
CA ALA A 277 5.34 8.79 10.34
C ALA A 277 4.28 9.89 10.40
N ALA A 278 4.24 10.76 9.40
CA ALA A 278 3.21 11.80 9.29
C ALA A 278 1.80 11.19 9.13
N ALA A 279 1.65 10.13 8.34
CA ALA A 279 0.38 9.41 8.17
C ALA A 279 -0.09 8.79 9.50
N VAL A 280 0.81 8.15 10.27
CA VAL A 280 0.49 7.57 11.59
C VAL A 280 -0.03 8.60 12.59
N ALA A 281 0.37 9.85 12.48
CA ALA A 281 -0.10 10.95 13.35
C ALA A 281 -1.52 11.44 12.98
N LEU A 282 -2.11 10.95 11.88
CA LEU A 282 -3.44 11.34 11.41
C LEU A 282 -4.49 10.26 11.71
N PRO A 283 -5.77 10.63 11.90
CA PRO A 283 -6.83 9.65 12.12
C PRO A 283 -7.24 8.94 10.82
N GLY A 284 -7.54 7.66 10.91
CA GLY A 284 -8.03 6.83 9.81
C GLY A 284 -6.99 6.65 8.69
N SER A 285 -7.42 6.77 7.44
CA SER A 285 -6.57 6.67 6.24
C SER A 285 -6.22 8.03 5.63
N ARG A 286 -6.23 9.10 6.41
CA ARG A 286 -5.86 10.44 5.94
C ARG A 286 -4.39 10.48 5.55
N MET A 287 -4.10 11.17 4.44
CA MET A 287 -2.74 11.34 3.96
C MET A 287 -2.19 12.71 4.38
N PRO A 288 -0.90 12.77 4.79
CA PRO A 288 -0.30 13.99 5.29
C PRO A 288 -0.06 14.99 4.15
N ALA A 289 -0.41 16.25 4.38
CA ALA A 289 0.00 17.34 3.50
C ALA A 289 1.53 17.58 3.61
N ALA A 290 2.10 18.23 2.61
CA ALA A 290 3.55 18.44 2.52
C ALA A 290 4.17 19.14 3.74
N ASP A 291 3.43 20.07 4.36
CA ASP A 291 3.83 20.82 5.56
C ASP A 291 3.76 20.00 6.86
N GLN A 292 3.05 18.87 6.83
CA GLN A 292 2.94 17.92 7.95
C GLN A 292 4.05 16.85 7.93
N ILE A 293 4.85 16.79 6.86
CA ILE A 293 5.92 15.80 6.71
C ILE A 293 7.20 16.30 7.38
N HIS A 294 7.50 15.80 8.56
CA HIS A 294 8.64 16.23 9.37
C HIS A 294 9.86 15.31 9.17
N ARG A 295 10.69 15.64 8.18
CA ARG A 295 11.91 14.86 7.83
C ARG A 295 12.92 14.78 8.95
N THR A 296 12.93 15.75 9.86
CA THR A 296 13.82 15.78 11.04
C THR A 296 13.49 14.71 12.09
N ALA A 297 12.29 14.12 12.02
CA ALA A 297 11.91 13.01 12.88
C ALA A 297 12.53 11.66 12.44
N VAL A 298 13.07 11.59 11.23
CA VAL A 298 13.67 10.36 10.67
C VAL A 298 15.10 10.20 11.14
N ARG A 299 15.42 8.97 11.52
CA ARG A 299 16.80 8.54 11.83
C ARG A 299 17.14 7.35 10.94
N LEU A 300 18.10 7.53 10.05
CA LEU A 300 18.75 6.43 9.37
C LEU A 300 19.87 5.89 10.25
N HIS A 301 20.09 4.59 10.20
CA HIS A 301 21.12 3.93 11.00
C HIS A 301 22.38 3.77 10.14
N ASP A 302 23.52 4.26 10.60
CA ASP A 302 24.83 4.13 9.92
C ASP A 302 25.20 2.66 9.68
N ARG A 303 24.79 1.79 10.60
CA ARG A 303 24.88 0.32 10.47
C ARG A 303 23.60 -0.31 10.95
N THR A 304 23.02 -1.18 10.13
CA THR A 304 21.85 -1.96 10.52
C THR A 304 22.25 -2.98 11.60
N ASN A 305 21.62 -2.88 12.78
CA ASN A 305 21.82 -3.85 13.85
C ASN A 305 20.99 -5.11 13.57
N LEU A 306 21.61 -6.12 12.98
CA LEU A 306 20.96 -7.38 12.60
C LEU A 306 20.44 -8.19 13.79
N SER A 307 21.09 -8.07 14.98
CA SER A 307 20.64 -8.79 16.17
C SER A 307 19.50 -8.10 16.93
N ARG A 308 19.10 -6.89 16.51
CA ARG A 308 17.98 -6.18 17.14
C ARG A 308 16.68 -6.99 17.01
N PRO A 309 16.02 -7.35 18.14
CA PRO A 309 14.72 -8.01 18.07
C PRO A 309 13.67 -7.06 17.50
N LEU A 310 12.70 -7.61 16.77
CA LEU A 310 11.53 -6.89 16.31
C LEU A 310 10.44 -6.95 17.38
N VAL A 311 9.79 -5.82 17.63
CA VAL A 311 8.69 -5.73 18.58
C VAL A 311 7.53 -6.58 18.08
N SER A 312 6.91 -7.39 18.94
CA SER A 312 5.74 -8.17 18.57
C SER A 312 4.62 -7.25 18.09
N SER A 313 4.06 -7.57 16.92
CA SER A 313 2.83 -6.92 16.45
C SER A 313 1.72 -7.31 17.44
N GLY A 314 1.23 -6.35 18.22
CA GLY A 314 0.12 -6.54 19.18
C GLY A 314 -1.21 -6.62 18.46
#